data_32679c62e77e7e5fec51e2a3c772017b
#
_entry.id   32679c62e77e7e5fec51e2a3c772017b
#
_cell.length_a   1.000
_cell.length_b   1.000
_cell.length_c   1.000
_cell.angle_alpha   90.00
_cell.angle_beta   90.00
_cell.angle_gamma   90.00
#
_symmetry.space_group_name_H-M   'P 1'
#
loop_
_entity.id
_entity.type
_entity.pdbx_description
1 polymer ?
#
loop_
_entity_poly.entity_id
_entity_poly.type
_entity_poly.pdbx_seq_one_letter_code
_entity_poly.pdbx_strand_id
1 'polypeptide(L)'
;MAVGAFLLSAQFPGQGHAEVLTRTVDASVAAERAGLDAVWLAEHHFVPYGICPDAATLAALLLGRTRRIGVGTAVSVLSTAHPVALGERAALLHLTSGGRFTLGVGRGGPWIDLDVFGTGLEAFESGFPERLDLLLRWLNGTRVGADGPQFSFPEVAVVPRAGEPARPGLADWLGLGRPGPDADPLRNFPRQRQELGEQPQSGPPVVVACTSPTGVRTAAERGLPMLLGMHSGDEDKQQMLAAYREAWRACGRGEEQLARVEREHVAAGVVQVGDRTTAARASLLRAMPGWFEYGLGAHRTVDGRERRMRDPHAYTELLCDLHAVGTPRLCADRLLATAERTGIRRFALLAEGSGDREATLHNIERLGAEVLPELE
;
A
#
# COMPACT_ATOMS: atom_id res chain seq x y z
N MET A 1 -13.96 8.36 7.04
CA MET A 1 -13.05 7.92 5.94
C MET A 1 -11.86 7.19 6.55
N ALA A 2 -11.09 6.37 5.79
CA ALA A 2 -9.88 5.72 6.29
C ALA A 2 -8.63 6.40 5.71
N VAL A 3 -7.73 6.85 6.55
CA VAL A 3 -6.52 7.58 6.16
C VAL A 3 -5.28 6.87 6.70
N GLY A 4 -4.35 6.54 5.82
CA GLY A 4 -3.09 5.90 6.18
C GLY A 4 -1.87 6.73 5.76
N ALA A 5 -0.77 6.57 6.48
CA ALA A 5 0.53 7.08 6.07
C ALA A 5 1.15 6.16 5.01
N PHE A 6 1.58 6.72 3.89
CA PHE A 6 2.35 6.02 2.88
C PHE A 6 3.82 6.38 3.03
N LEU A 7 4.66 5.37 3.18
CA LEU A 7 6.08 5.52 3.46
C LEU A 7 6.88 4.70 2.44
N LEU A 8 7.67 5.39 1.63
CA LEU A 8 8.56 4.78 0.66
C LEU A 8 9.91 4.38 1.27
N SER A 9 10.18 4.79 2.51
CA SER A 9 11.54 4.86 3.06
C SER A 9 12.44 5.67 2.12
N ALA A 10 11.95 6.85 1.73
CA ALA A 10 12.57 7.73 0.75
C ALA A 10 13.94 8.23 1.26
N GLN A 11 15.01 8.01 0.51
CA GLN A 11 16.33 8.51 0.86
C GLN A 11 16.58 9.85 0.15
N PHE A 12 16.58 10.93 0.91
CA PHE A 12 16.94 12.24 0.38
C PHE A 12 18.46 12.40 0.29
N PRO A 13 18.96 13.29 -0.57
CA PRO A 13 20.40 13.51 -0.69
C PRO A 13 21.08 13.79 0.66
N GLY A 14 22.18 13.10 0.93
CA GLY A 14 22.97 13.24 2.15
C GLY A 14 22.51 12.38 3.34
N GLN A 15 21.41 11.66 3.25
CA GLN A 15 20.92 10.80 4.33
C GLN A 15 21.54 9.40 4.32
N GLY A 16 21.80 8.86 5.52
CA GLY A 16 22.23 7.49 5.72
C GLY A 16 21.05 6.51 5.74
N HIS A 17 21.28 5.24 5.33
CA HIS A 17 20.25 4.21 5.29
C HIS A 17 19.59 3.95 6.66
N ALA A 18 20.39 3.89 7.72
CA ALA A 18 19.88 3.68 9.08
C ALA A 18 18.96 4.82 9.54
N GLU A 19 19.31 6.06 9.21
CA GLU A 19 18.50 7.25 9.49
C GLU A 19 17.13 7.17 8.80
N VAL A 20 17.11 6.84 7.51
CA VAL A 20 15.88 6.71 6.72
C VAL A 20 14.98 5.60 7.27
N LEU A 21 15.54 4.43 7.55
CA LEU A 21 14.76 3.32 8.11
C LEU A 21 14.25 3.63 9.52
N THR A 22 15.05 4.33 10.35
CA THR A 22 14.61 4.80 11.66
C THR A 22 13.44 5.79 11.51
N ARG A 23 13.54 6.75 10.60
CA ARG A 23 12.44 7.69 10.28
C ARG A 23 11.17 6.93 9.91
N THR A 24 11.27 5.92 9.04
CA THR A 24 10.11 5.11 8.61
C THR A 24 9.45 4.39 9.79
N VAL A 25 10.23 3.79 10.68
CA VAL A 25 9.70 3.13 11.89
C VAL A 25 9.03 4.15 12.83
N ASP A 26 9.68 5.27 13.10
CA ASP A 26 9.16 6.30 13.98
C ASP A 26 7.88 6.95 13.40
N ALA A 27 7.85 7.23 12.10
CA ALA A 27 6.67 7.72 11.39
C ALA A 27 5.49 6.74 11.49
N SER A 28 5.76 5.43 11.42
CA SER A 28 4.72 4.40 11.55
C SER A 28 4.13 4.36 12.97
N VAL A 29 4.97 4.48 13.99
CA VAL A 29 4.52 4.55 15.39
C VAL A 29 3.77 5.87 15.65
N ALA A 30 4.23 6.98 15.08
CA ALA A 30 3.55 8.26 15.16
C ALA A 30 2.17 8.21 14.48
N ALA A 31 2.04 7.53 13.33
CA ALA A 31 0.77 7.34 12.64
C ALA A 31 -0.27 6.61 13.53
N GLU A 32 0.14 5.57 14.26
CA GLU A 32 -0.75 4.91 15.23
C GLU A 32 -1.17 5.85 16.35
N ARG A 33 -0.24 6.63 16.90
CA ARG A 33 -0.53 7.59 17.98
C ARG A 33 -1.45 8.72 17.53
N ALA A 34 -1.27 9.16 16.28
CA ALA A 34 -2.09 10.20 15.65
C ALA A 34 -3.48 9.70 15.22
N GLY A 35 -3.79 8.40 15.39
CA GLY A 35 -5.10 7.83 15.08
C GLY A 35 -5.33 7.49 13.61
N LEU A 36 -4.26 7.40 12.81
CA LEU A 36 -4.38 6.94 11.43
C LEU A 36 -4.78 5.46 11.36
N ASP A 37 -5.49 5.09 10.29
CA ASP A 37 -6.02 3.73 10.11
C ASP A 37 -4.97 2.72 9.65
N ALA A 38 -3.99 3.17 8.86
CA ALA A 38 -2.99 2.27 8.29
C ALA A 38 -1.63 2.93 8.05
N VAL A 39 -0.61 2.08 7.93
CA VAL A 39 0.68 2.42 7.31
C VAL A 39 0.83 1.57 6.06
N TRP A 40 1.23 2.21 4.96
CA TRP A 40 1.49 1.58 3.68
C TRP A 40 2.97 1.68 3.34
N LEU A 41 3.62 0.55 3.06
CA LEU A 41 5.06 0.46 2.83
C LEU A 41 5.36 0.13 1.38
N ALA A 42 6.21 0.91 0.75
CA ALA A 42 6.70 0.62 -0.60
C ALA A 42 7.92 -0.30 -0.57
N GLU A 43 8.11 -1.03 -1.67
CA GLU A 43 9.28 -1.87 -1.93
C GLU A 43 10.02 -1.36 -3.16
N HIS A 44 11.30 -1.09 -3.00
CA HIS A 44 12.18 -0.69 -4.09
C HIS A 44 13.55 -1.34 -3.92
N HIS A 45 14.20 -1.61 -5.04
CA HIS A 45 15.50 -2.25 -5.08
C HIS A 45 16.53 -1.38 -5.79
N PHE A 46 17.73 -1.29 -5.22
CA PHE A 46 18.93 -0.67 -5.82
C PHE A 46 18.81 0.83 -6.13
N VAL A 47 17.81 1.52 -5.56
CA VAL A 47 17.58 2.95 -5.82
C VAL A 47 17.26 3.72 -4.53
N PRO A 48 17.76 4.95 -4.38
CA PRO A 48 17.46 5.80 -3.23
C PRO A 48 16.03 6.40 -3.26
N TYR A 49 15.26 6.17 -4.33
CA TYR A 49 13.85 6.55 -4.37
C TYR A 49 13.06 5.96 -3.20
N GLY A 50 13.42 4.74 -2.79
CA GLY A 50 13.01 4.10 -1.56
C GLY A 50 14.00 2.99 -1.23
N ILE A 51 14.44 2.89 0.01
CA ILE A 51 15.49 1.93 0.40
C ILE A 51 14.97 0.70 1.13
N CYS A 52 13.65 0.48 1.14
CA CYS A 52 13.05 -0.73 1.71
C CYS A 52 13.03 -1.84 0.64
N PRO A 53 13.87 -2.89 0.76
CA PRO A 53 13.96 -3.95 -0.25
C PRO A 53 12.95 -5.09 -0.01
N ASP A 54 12.27 -5.12 1.13
CA ASP A 54 11.23 -6.10 1.47
C ASP A 54 10.20 -5.44 2.38
N ALA A 55 9.10 -5.00 1.77
CA ALA A 55 8.02 -4.33 2.49
C ALA A 55 7.33 -5.26 3.50
N ALA A 56 7.27 -6.57 3.25
CA ALA A 56 6.68 -7.55 4.16
C ALA A 56 7.55 -7.75 5.42
N THR A 57 8.87 -7.77 5.27
CA THR A 57 9.80 -7.83 6.42
C THR A 57 9.70 -6.57 7.28
N LEU A 58 9.63 -5.39 6.67
CA LEU A 58 9.44 -4.15 7.42
C LEU A 58 8.06 -4.11 8.09
N ALA A 59 7.01 -4.62 7.41
CA ALA A 59 5.68 -4.77 7.99
C ALA A 59 5.68 -5.67 9.24
N ALA A 60 6.44 -6.76 9.24
CA ALA A 60 6.59 -7.63 10.42
C ALA A 60 7.12 -6.86 11.64
N LEU A 61 8.16 -6.05 11.44
CA LEU A 61 8.72 -5.19 12.49
C LEU A 61 7.67 -4.21 13.02
N LEU A 62 6.93 -3.55 12.12
CA LEU A 62 5.92 -2.55 12.49
C LEU A 62 4.72 -3.17 13.20
N LEU A 63 4.25 -4.33 12.75
CA LEU A 63 3.17 -5.07 13.42
C LEU A 63 3.57 -5.46 14.85
N GLY A 64 4.86 -5.78 15.09
CA GLY A 64 5.40 -6.02 16.42
C GLY A 64 5.59 -4.75 17.28
N ARG A 65 5.74 -3.57 16.66
CA ARG A 65 5.93 -2.28 17.32
C ARG A 65 4.64 -1.52 17.59
N THR A 66 3.56 -1.90 16.94
CA THR A 66 2.24 -1.27 16.99
C THR A 66 1.18 -2.23 17.51
N ARG A 67 0.02 -1.72 17.93
CA ARG A 67 -1.04 -2.52 18.55
C ARG A 67 -2.36 -2.52 17.78
N ARG A 68 -2.69 -1.43 17.10
CA ARG A 68 -4.00 -1.20 16.48
C ARG A 68 -3.91 -0.95 14.98
N ILE A 69 -2.96 -0.13 14.56
CA ILE A 69 -2.86 0.33 13.17
C ILE A 69 -2.72 -0.84 12.20
N GLY A 70 -3.42 -0.77 11.07
CA GLY A 70 -3.21 -1.68 9.97
C GLY A 70 -1.85 -1.43 9.30
N VAL A 71 -1.20 -2.48 8.81
CA VAL A 71 0.05 -2.34 8.04
C VAL A 71 -0.13 -3.05 6.71
N GLY A 72 0.08 -2.31 5.62
CA GLY A 72 -0.03 -2.83 4.26
C GLY A 72 1.23 -2.62 3.45
N THR A 73 1.41 -3.42 2.42
CA THR A 73 2.43 -3.16 1.40
C THR A 73 1.82 -2.36 0.24
N ALA A 74 2.59 -1.39 -0.28
CA ALA A 74 2.14 -0.53 -1.37
C ALA A 74 3.32 -0.21 -2.34
N VAL A 75 3.95 -1.28 -2.91
CA VAL A 75 3.46 -2.66 -2.95
C VAL A 75 4.59 -3.64 -2.64
N SER A 76 4.28 -4.92 -2.49
CA SER A 76 5.27 -5.98 -2.71
C SER A 76 5.35 -6.26 -4.22
N VAL A 77 6.56 -6.26 -4.79
CA VAL A 77 6.78 -6.41 -6.23
C VAL A 77 6.71 -7.88 -6.63
N LEU A 78 5.58 -8.26 -7.23
CA LEU A 78 5.31 -9.67 -7.52
C LEU A 78 6.14 -10.21 -8.70
N SER A 79 6.65 -9.35 -9.59
CA SER A 79 7.51 -9.80 -10.70
C SER A 79 8.90 -10.26 -10.24
N THR A 80 9.37 -9.83 -9.09
CA THR A 80 10.66 -10.23 -8.50
C THR A 80 10.51 -11.32 -7.43
N ALA A 81 9.31 -11.48 -6.84
CA ALA A 81 9.06 -12.41 -5.76
C ALA A 81 8.47 -13.75 -6.24
N HIS A 82 8.83 -14.86 -5.58
CA HIS A 82 8.11 -16.11 -5.77
C HIS A 82 6.72 -16.02 -5.12
N PRO A 83 5.61 -16.24 -5.87
CA PRO A 83 4.24 -16.03 -5.38
C PRO A 83 3.89 -16.84 -4.14
N VAL A 84 4.33 -18.10 -4.08
CA VAL A 84 4.11 -18.96 -2.91
C VAL A 84 4.82 -18.41 -1.68
N ALA A 85 6.10 -18.06 -1.79
CA ALA A 85 6.87 -17.52 -0.67
C ALA A 85 6.30 -16.18 -0.16
N LEU A 86 5.79 -15.34 -1.07
CA LEU A 86 5.09 -14.11 -0.68
C LEU A 86 3.76 -14.43 0.02
N GLY A 87 3.02 -15.44 -0.48
CA GLY A 87 1.77 -15.90 0.11
C GLY A 87 1.96 -16.48 1.52
N GLU A 88 3.01 -17.26 1.76
CA GLU A 88 3.37 -17.78 3.09
C GLU A 88 3.69 -16.64 4.07
N ARG A 89 4.51 -15.67 3.64
CA ARG A 89 4.80 -14.47 4.45
C ARG A 89 3.54 -13.68 4.78
N ALA A 90 2.68 -13.46 3.80
CA ALA A 90 1.42 -12.74 3.99
C ALA A 90 0.48 -13.46 4.95
N ALA A 91 0.35 -14.78 4.83
CA ALA A 91 -0.43 -15.60 5.76
C ALA A 91 0.12 -15.53 7.19
N LEU A 92 1.44 -15.66 7.34
CA LEU A 92 2.11 -15.54 8.63
C LEU A 92 1.85 -14.17 9.29
N LEU A 93 2.04 -13.09 8.54
CA LEU A 93 1.81 -11.72 9.05
C LEU A 93 0.34 -11.49 9.43
N HIS A 94 -0.59 -11.98 8.61
CA HIS A 94 -2.02 -11.86 8.89
C HIS A 94 -2.41 -12.58 10.18
N LEU A 95 -1.99 -13.83 10.35
CA LEU A 95 -2.29 -14.65 11.52
C LEU A 95 -1.66 -14.07 12.79
N THR A 96 -0.38 -13.73 12.74
CA THR A 96 0.34 -13.24 13.92
C THR A 96 -0.05 -11.83 14.35
N SER A 97 -0.56 -11.01 13.42
CA SER A 97 -1.02 -9.66 13.72
C SER A 97 -2.49 -9.56 14.14
N GLY A 98 -3.24 -10.69 14.17
CA GLY A 98 -4.68 -10.66 14.39
C GLY A 98 -5.46 -9.98 13.26
N GLY A 99 -5.00 -10.14 12.01
CA GLY A 99 -5.68 -9.63 10.82
C GLY A 99 -5.35 -8.18 10.46
N ARG A 100 -4.33 -7.56 11.06
CA ARG A 100 -3.93 -6.17 10.76
C ARG A 100 -3.08 -6.02 9.49
N PHE A 101 -2.66 -7.11 8.85
CA PHE A 101 -1.84 -7.07 7.64
C PHE A 101 -2.71 -7.06 6.38
N THR A 102 -2.38 -6.18 5.43
CA THR A 102 -2.95 -6.13 4.08
C THR A 102 -1.83 -6.29 3.05
N LEU A 103 -2.02 -7.22 2.10
CA LEU A 103 -1.04 -7.45 1.04
C LEU A 103 -1.38 -6.59 -0.18
N GLY A 104 -0.64 -5.53 -0.40
CA GLY A 104 -0.65 -4.83 -1.68
C GLY A 104 0.39 -5.42 -2.62
N VAL A 105 -0.02 -5.77 -3.84
CA VAL A 105 0.87 -6.32 -4.86
C VAL A 105 0.89 -5.45 -6.10
N GLY A 106 2.04 -5.42 -6.77
CA GLY A 106 2.22 -4.72 -8.02
C GLY A 106 3.14 -5.45 -8.96
N ARG A 107 3.02 -5.09 -10.23
CA ARG A 107 3.91 -5.64 -11.26
C ARG A 107 5.35 -5.10 -11.15
N GLY A 108 5.54 -3.95 -10.50
CA GLY A 108 6.79 -3.22 -10.57
C GLY A 108 7.00 -2.56 -11.93
N GLY A 109 8.27 -2.28 -12.25
CA GLY A 109 8.70 -1.76 -13.53
C GLY A 109 9.70 -2.69 -14.21
N PRO A 110 10.12 -2.38 -15.44
CA PRO A 110 11.15 -3.13 -16.15
C PRO A 110 12.57 -2.70 -15.68
N TRP A 111 12.79 -2.85 -14.39
CA TRP A 111 14.02 -2.40 -13.74
C TRP A 111 15.06 -3.51 -13.64
N ILE A 112 16.29 -3.14 -13.30
CA ILE A 112 17.43 -4.05 -13.15
C ILE A 112 17.21 -5.15 -12.11
N ASP A 113 16.27 -4.97 -11.19
CA ASP A 113 15.87 -5.97 -10.21
C ASP A 113 15.39 -7.28 -10.85
N LEU A 114 14.73 -7.22 -12.01
CA LEU A 114 14.32 -8.41 -12.76
C LEU A 114 15.52 -9.29 -13.16
N ASP A 115 16.63 -8.66 -13.57
CA ASP A 115 17.85 -9.38 -13.92
C ASP A 115 18.59 -9.88 -12.67
N VAL A 116 18.71 -9.02 -11.64
CA VAL A 116 19.41 -9.36 -10.40
C VAL A 116 18.73 -10.52 -9.68
N PHE A 117 17.40 -10.57 -9.67
CA PHE A 117 16.65 -11.69 -9.08
C PHE A 117 16.41 -12.86 -10.03
N GLY A 118 16.88 -12.75 -11.28
CA GLY A 118 16.81 -13.84 -12.26
C GLY A 118 15.40 -14.16 -12.77
N THR A 119 14.44 -13.26 -12.59
CA THR A 119 13.07 -13.45 -13.08
C THR A 119 12.88 -13.02 -14.52
N GLY A 120 13.75 -12.14 -15.01
CA GLY A 120 13.77 -11.64 -16.37
C GLY A 120 12.62 -10.72 -16.75
N LEU A 121 12.74 -10.08 -17.90
CA LEU A 121 11.76 -9.10 -18.40
C LEU A 121 10.37 -9.72 -18.63
N GLU A 122 10.28 -11.00 -18.97
CA GLU A 122 9.03 -11.72 -19.19
C GLU A 122 8.13 -11.71 -17.94
N ALA A 123 8.72 -11.81 -16.73
CA ALA A 123 7.96 -11.73 -15.47
C ALA A 123 7.20 -10.40 -15.33
N PHE A 124 7.75 -9.32 -15.89
CA PHE A 124 7.10 -8.02 -15.94
C PHE A 124 6.12 -7.89 -17.11
N GLU A 125 6.49 -8.30 -18.32
CA GLU A 125 5.71 -8.05 -19.54
C GLU A 125 4.43 -8.89 -19.60
N SER A 126 4.53 -10.19 -19.33
CA SER A 126 3.45 -11.17 -19.48
C SER A 126 3.18 -12.02 -18.23
N GLY A 127 4.14 -12.14 -17.32
CA GLY A 127 4.08 -13.10 -16.21
C GLY A 127 3.25 -12.67 -15.02
N PHE A 128 2.93 -11.38 -14.86
CA PHE A 128 2.21 -10.88 -13.68
C PHE A 128 0.84 -11.57 -13.45
N PRO A 129 0.00 -11.83 -14.46
CA PRO A 129 -1.27 -12.53 -14.25
C PRO A 129 -1.10 -13.95 -13.64
N GLU A 130 -0.17 -14.77 -14.16
CA GLU A 130 0.09 -16.11 -13.64
C GLU A 130 0.60 -16.05 -12.19
N ARG A 131 1.50 -15.11 -11.89
CA ARG A 131 2.04 -14.90 -10.54
C ARG A 131 0.94 -14.50 -9.56
N LEU A 132 0.05 -13.61 -9.97
CA LEU A 132 -1.08 -13.18 -9.16
C LEU A 132 -2.07 -14.33 -8.94
N ASP A 133 -2.38 -15.11 -9.97
CA ASP A 133 -3.28 -16.26 -9.87
C ASP A 133 -2.72 -17.33 -8.93
N LEU A 134 -1.42 -17.62 -9.02
CA LEU A 134 -0.76 -18.57 -8.12
C LEU A 134 -0.77 -18.07 -6.67
N LEU A 135 -0.49 -16.78 -6.45
CA LEU A 135 -0.58 -16.15 -5.13
C LEU A 135 -1.99 -16.28 -4.53
N LEU A 136 -3.02 -15.94 -5.31
CA LEU A 136 -4.42 -16.01 -4.85
C LEU A 136 -4.86 -17.46 -4.57
N ARG A 137 -4.45 -18.40 -5.40
CA ARG A 137 -4.69 -19.83 -5.13
C ARG A 137 -4.01 -20.29 -3.85
N TRP A 138 -2.78 -19.81 -3.59
CA TRP A 138 -2.07 -20.13 -2.34
C TRP A 138 -2.78 -19.55 -1.12
N LEU A 139 -3.21 -18.31 -1.18
CA LEU A 139 -3.87 -17.64 -0.05
C LEU A 139 -5.25 -18.24 0.29
N ASN A 140 -5.96 -18.80 -0.69
CA ASN A 140 -7.33 -19.29 -0.53
C ASN A 140 -7.46 -20.83 -0.55
N GLY A 141 -6.41 -21.54 -0.96
CA GLY A 141 -6.43 -23.00 -1.10
C GLY A 141 -6.03 -23.74 0.17
N THR A 142 -6.30 -25.03 0.16
CA THR A 142 -5.78 -26.00 1.16
C THR A 142 -4.63 -26.83 0.60
N ARG A 143 -4.63 -27.02 -0.72
CA ARG A 143 -3.59 -27.67 -1.51
C ARG A 143 -3.42 -26.89 -2.81
N VAL A 144 -2.20 -26.70 -3.25
CA VAL A 144 -1.88 -25.95 -4.48
C VAL A 144 -0.72 -26.62 -5.20
N GLY A 145 -0.86 -26.79 -6.49
CA GLY A 145 0.19 -27.11 -7.45
C GLY A 145 0.19 -26.10 -8.58
N ALA A 146 1.18 -26.11 -9.43
CA ALA A 146 1.27 -25.29 -10.62
C ALA A 146 1.78 -26.11 -11.81
N ASP A 147 1.23 -25.82 -12.99
CA ASP A 147 1.65 -26.37 -14.28
C ASP A 147 1.51 -25.25 -15.32
N GLY A 148 2.26 -24.21 -15.15
CA GLY A 148 2.27 -23.01 -15.98
C GLY A 148 3.66 -22.72 -16.55
N PRO A 149 3.76 -21.73 -17.43
CA PRO A 149 5.02 -21.38 -18.09
C PRO A 149 6.11 -20.86 -17.14
N GLN A 150 5.74 -20.22 -16.02
CA GLN A 150 6.70 -19.69 -15.06
C GLN A 150 6.86 -20.57 -13.82
N PHE A 151 5.83 -21.34 -13.47
CA PHE A 151 5.82 -22.17 -12.26
C PHE A 151 5.26 -23.57 -12.57
N SER A 152 6.06 -24.60 -12.28
CA SER A 152 5.64 -26.00 -12.39
C SER A 152 6.13 -26.75 -11.16
N PHE A 153 5.18 -27.27 -10.35
CA PHE A 153 5.46 -28.09 -9.18
C PHE A 153 4.24 -28.94 -8.81
N PRO A 154 4.46 -30.13 -8.18
CA PRO A 154 3.37 -30.99 -7.77
C PRO A 154 2.51 -30.34 -6.67
N GLU A 155 1.30 -30.85 -6.50
CA GLU A 155 0.39 -30.37 -5.47
C GLU A 155 0.96 -30.59 -4.06
N VAL A 156 1.04 -29.51 -3.28
CA VAL A 156 1.50 -29.51 -1.89
C VAL A 156 0.43 -28.93 -0.96
N ALA A 157 0.48 -29.26 0.32
CA ALA A 157 -0.38 -28.67 1.33
C ALA A 157 0.01 -27.22 1.59
N VAL A 158 -0.97 -26.32 1.71
CA VAL A 158 -0.77 -24.94 2.12
C VAL A 158 -0.65 -24.87 3.64
N VAL A 159 0.51 -24.47 4.12
CA VAL A 159 0.81 -24.29 5.56
C VAL A 159 1.77 -23.10 5.70
N PRO A 160 1.46 -22.07 6.53
CA PRO A 160 0.21 -21.86 7.27
C PRO A 160 -0.95 -21.44 6.36
N ARG A 161 -2.19 -21.77 6.75
CA ARG A 161 -3.39 -21.30 6.07
C ARG A 161 -3.93 -20.04 6.73
N ALA A 162 -3.99 -18.98 5.99
CA ALA A 162 -4.42 -17.70 6.50
C ALA A 162 -5.91 -17.64 6.92
N GLY A 163 -6.76 -18.48 6.34
CA GLY A 163 -8.19 -18.57 6.67
C GLY A 163 -8.53 -19.55 7.82
N GLU A 164 -7.54 -20.12 8.48
CA GLU A 164 -7.81 -20.93 9.65
C GLU A 164 -8.15 -20.02 10.84
N PRO A 165 -9.28 -20.22 11.55
CA PRO A 165 -9.61 -19.40 12.71
C PRO A 165 -8.49 -19.53 13.74
N ALA A 166 -8.00 -18.40 14.23
CA ALA A 166 -7.04 -18.38 15.33
C ALA A 166 -7.64 -19.14 16.51
N ARG A 167 -7.05 -20.26 16.92
CA ARG A 167 -7.47 -20.94 18.14
C ARG A 167 -7.21 -19.99 19.31
N PRO A 168 -8.16 -19.86 20.28
CA PRO A 168 -7.90 -19.15 21.51
C PRO A 168 -6.66 -19.76 22.15
N GLY A 169 -5.57 -19.13 22.27
CA GLY A 169 -4.32 -19.70 22.78
C GLY A 169 -3.08 -19.32 21.98
N LEU A 170 -3.20 -19.01 20.71
CA LEU A 170 -2.04 -18.54 19.95
C LEU A 170 -1.62 -17.13 20.41
N ALA A 171 -2.59 -16.28 20.72
CA ALA A 171 -2.34 -14.96 21.31
C ALA A 171 -1.70 -15.07 22.72
N ASP A 172 -2.13 -16.06 23.50
CA ASP A 172 -1.56 -16.34 24.84
C ASP A 172 -0.14 -16.91 24.71
N TRP A 173 0.10 -17.77 23.72
CA TRP A 173 1.43 -18.36 23.47
C TRP A 173 2.45 -17.33 22.96
N LEU A 174 2.00 -16.34 22.18
CA LEU A 174 2.85 -15.26 21.69
C LEU A 174 3.11 -14.16 22.73
N GLY A 175 2.62 -14.33 23.98
CA GLY A 175 2.76 -13.32 25.03
C GLY A 175 1.99 -12.02 24.73
N LEU A 176 1.06 -12.06 23.79
CA LEU A 176 0.15 -10.98 23.48
C LEU A 176 -0.99 -10.98 24.51
N GLY A 177 -0.65 -10.85 25.80
CA GLY A 177 -1.57 -10.98 26.92
C GLY A 177 -2.93 -10.35 26.65
N ARG A 178 -4.00 -10.99 27.14
CA ARG A 178 -5.34 -10.42 27.06
C ARG A 178 -5.30 -8.97 27.54
N PRO A 179 -5.80 -8.01 26.76
CA PRO A 179 -6.00 -6.65 27.25
C PRO A 179 -6.82 -6.75 28.54
N GLY A 180 -6.42 -6.02 29.58
CA GLY A 180 -7.23 -5.92 30.80
C GLY A 180 -8.66 -5.48 30.45
N PRO A 181 -9.65 -5.71 31.36
CA PRO A 181 -11.06 -5.43 31.12
C PRO A 181 -11.36 -3.98 30.69
N ASP A 182 -10.43 -3.06 30.92
CA ASP A 182 -10.55 -1.65 30.52
C ASP A 182 -9.81 -1.31 29.21
N ALA A 183 -9.06 -2.25 28.64
CA ALA A 183 -8.36 -2.11 27.38
C ALA A 183 -9.02 -3.04 26.35
N ASP A 184 -10.18 -2.66 25.84
CA ASP A 184 -10.73 -3.26 24.63
C ASP A 184 -10.07 -2.56 23.40
N PRO A 185 -8.96 -3.10 22.89
CA PRO A 185 -8.26 -2.51 21.75
C PRO A 185 -9.07 -2.67 20.46
N LEU A 186 -10.19 -3.39 20.51
CA LEU A 186 -11.05 -3.67 19.37
C LEU A 186 -12.28 -2.76 19.33
N ARG A 187 -12.47 -1.88 20.32
CA ARG A 187 -13.66 -1.03 20.38
C ARG A 187 -13.86 -0.10 19.19
N ASN A 188 -12.77 0.28 18.52
CA ASN A 188 -12.81 1.16 17.35
C ASN A 188 -12.55 0.46 16.00
N PHE A 189 -12.11 -0.81 16.00
CA PHE A 189 -11.86 -1.58 14.76
C PHE A 189 -12.98 -2.53 14.32
N PRO A 190 -13.90 -3.00 15.19
CA PRO A 190 -14.85 -4.03 14.82
C PRO A 190 -16.02 -3.56 13.99
N ARG A 191 -16.42 -2.29 14.07
CA ARG A 191 -17.66 -1.87 13.41
C ARG A 191 -17.64 -2.00 11.89
N GLN A 192 -16.48 -1.76 11.25
CA GLN A 192 -16.39 -1.91 9.80
C GLN A 192 -16.26 -3.38 9.34
N ARG A 193 -15.78 -4.29 10.20
CA ARG A 193 -15.66 -5.72 9.87
C ARG A 193 -16.89 -6.53 10.26
N GLN A 194 -17.60 -6.18 11.32
CA GLN A 194 -18.83 -6.87 11.72
C GLN A 194 -20.03 -6.53 10.83
N GLU A 195 -20.05 -5.35 10.18
CA GLU A 195 -21.09 -5.01 9.19
C GLU A 195 -20.93 -5.75 7.85
N LEU A 196 -19.79 -6.41 7.61
CA LEU A 196 -19.49 -7.20 6.41
C LEU A 196 -19.92 -8.67 6.51
N GLY A 197 -20.89 -9.00 7.38
CA GLY A 197 -21.53 -10.32 7.46
C GLY A 197 -20.53 -11.48 7.45
N GLU A 198 -20.61 -12.34 8.44
CA GLU A 198 -19.84 -13.55 8.71
C GLU A 198 -19.48 -14.38 7.47
N GLN A 199 -18.42 -13.97 6.76
CA GLN A 199 -17.63 -14.93 5.99
C GLN A 199 -16.35 -15.18 6.77
N PRO A 200 -15.93 -16.44 6.95
CA PRO A 200 -14.63 -16.72 7.56
C PRO A 200 -13.58 -16.00 6.73
N GLN A 201 -12.76 -15.16 7.37
CA GLN A 201 -11.73 -14.38 6.69
C GLN A 201 -10.72 -15.35 6.07
N SER A 202 -10.87 -15.58 4.79
CA SER A 202 -9.99 -16.38 3.98
C SER A 202 -8.76 -15.55 3.62
N GLY A 203 -7.77 -15.47 4.54
CA GLY A 203 -6.48 -14.87 4.26
C GLY A 203 -6.40 -13.33 4.38
N PRO A 204 -5.20 -12.76 4.19
CA PRO A 204 -4.99 -11.32 4.20
C PRO A 204 -5.75 -10.66 3.05
N PRO A 205 -6.35 -9.48 3.28
CA PRO A 205 -6.86 -8.68 2.17
C PRO A 205 -5.76 -8.42 1.14
N VAL A 206 -6.09 -8.55 -0.15
CA VAL A 206 -5.17 -8.29 -1.26
C VAL A 206 -5.65 -7.09 -2.05
N VAL A 207 -4.77 -6.11 -2.30
CA VAL A 207 -5.02 -4.97 -3.19
C VAL A 207 -3.99 -4.95 -4.32
N VAL A 208 -4.38 -4.51 -5.51
CA VAL A 208 -3.51 -4.50 -6.70
C VAL A 208 -3.20 -3.06 -7.10
N ALA A 209 -1.92 -2.72 -7.22
CA ALA A 209 -1.53 -1.42 -7.75
C ALA A 209 -1.88 -1.31 -9.24
N CYS A 210 -2.67 -0.30 -9.57
CA CYS A 210 -3.17 -0.05 -10.91
C CYS A 210 -2.70 1.33 -11.39
N THR A 211 -1.84 1.33 -12.42
CA THR A 211 -1.34 2.53 -13.09
C THR A 211 -1.60 2.51 -14.60
N SER A 212 -2.30 1.48 -15.08
CA SER A 212 -2.59 1.28 -16.52
C SER A 212 -3.93 0.55 -16.70
N PRO A 213 -4.57 0.67 -17.88
CA PRO A 213 -5.81 -0.05 -18.20
C PRO A 213 -5.68 -1.57 -18.05
N THR A 214 -4.53 -2.14 -18.38
CA THR A 214 -4.27 -3.59 -18.22
C THR A 214 -4.27 -3.99 -16.75
N GLY A 215 -3.63 -3.21 -15.87
CA GLY A 215 -3.64 -3.45 -14.43
C GLY A 215 -5.05 -3.38 -13.84
N VAL A 216 -5.83 -2.38 -14.26
CA VAL A 216 -7.24 -2.22 -13.86
C VAL A 216 -8.06 -3.45 -14.24
N ARG A 217 -7.94 -3.92 -15.49
CA ARG A 217 -8.64 -5.13 -15.97
C ARG A 217 -8.21 -6.36 -15.17
N THR A 218 -6.91 -6.54 -14.96
CA THR A 218 -6.37 -7.67 -14.17
C THR A 218 -6.94 -7.72 -12.75
N ALA A 219 -7.10 -6.58 -12.09
CA ALA A 219 -7.71 -6.48 -10.76
C ALA A 219 -9.21 -6.81 -10.81
N ALA A 220 -9.97 -6.26 -11.76
CA ALA A 220 -11.40 -6.48 -11.92
C ALA A 220 -11.74 -7.94 -12.21
N GLU A 221 -11.01 -8.58 -13.13
CA GLU A 221 -11.18 -9.99 -13.50
C GLU A 221 -11.01 -10.93 -12.30
N ARG A 222 -10.21 -10.53 -11.32
CA ARG A 222 -9.95 -11.33 -10.10
C ARG A 222 -10.77 -10.88 -8.90
N GLY A 223 -11.59 -9.86 -9.07
CA GLY A 223 -12.43 -9.33 -7.98
C GLY A 223 -11.65 -8.66 -6.87
N LEU A 224 -10.50 -8.05 -7.20
CA LEU A 224 -9.59 -7.43 -6.24
C LEU A 224 -9.73 -5.91 -6.24
N PRO A 225 -9.65 -5.25 -5.07
CA PRO A 225 -9.60 -3.80 -5.01
C PRO A 225 -8.30 -3.24 -5.60
N MET A 226 -8.38 -2.00 -6.07
CA MET A 226 -7.27 -1.27 -6.65
C MET A 226 -6.57 -0.37 -5.62
N LEU A 227 -5.25 -0.25 -5.74
CA LEU A 227 -4.45 0.84 -5.19
C LEU A 227 -4.07 1.77 -6.36
N LEU A 228 -4.64 2.96 -6.39
CA LEU A 228 -4.42 3.96 -7.45
C LEU A 228 -3.24 4.87 -7.11
N GLY A 229 -2.37 5.11 -8.09
CA GLY A 229 -1.12 5.84 -7.90
C GLY A 229 -1.31 7.33 -7.60
N MET A 230 -0.35 7.92 -6.89
CA MET A 230 -0.37 9.34 -6.49
C MET A 230 -0.18 10.32 -7.66
N HIS A 231 0.23 9.86 -8.84
CA HIS A 231 0.39 10.71 -10.02
C HIS A 231 -0.92 10.94 -10.79
N SER A 232 -2.01 10.30 -10.37
CA SER A 232 -3.32 10.38 -11.02
C SER A 232 -4.21 11.41 -10.32
N GLY A 233 -4.76 12.33 -11.10
CA GLY A 233 -5.82 13.24 -10.64
C GLY A 233 -7.16 12.52 -10.47
N ASP A 234 -8.18 13.25 -10.01
CA ASP A 234 -9.51 12.64 -9.79
C ASP A 234 -10.17 12.19 -11.09
N GLU A 235 -9.94 12.91 -12.20
CA GLU A 235 -10.45 12.52 -13.53
C GLU A 235 -9.83 11.20 -14.01
N ASP A 236 -8.51 11.04 -13.85
CA ASP A 236 -7.83 9.78 -14.18
C ASP A 236 -8.36 8.63 -13.33
N LYS A 237 -8.58 8.87 -12.02
CA LYS A 237 -9.15 7.88 -11.11
C LYS A 237 -10.57 7.48 -11.53
N GLN A 238 -11.41 8.45 -11.93
CA GLN A 238 -12.76 8.18 -12.46
C GLN A 238 -12.72 7.31 -13.73
N GLN A 239 -11.79 7.59 -14.65
CA GLN A 239 -11.60 6.77 -15.85
C GLN A 239 -11.17 5.34 -15.50
N MET A 240 -10.25 5.17 -14.54
CA MET A 240 -9.84 3.84 -14.07
C MET A 240 -10.98 3.09 -13.38
N LEU A 241 -11.81 3.77 -12.59
CA LEU A 241 -12.99 3.17 -11.96
C LEU A 241 -14.06 2.77 -13.00
N ALA A 242 -14.27 3.58 -14.03
CA ALA A 242 -15.18 3.23 -15.14
C ALA A 242 -14.69 1.98 -15.88
N ALA A 243 -13.40 1.91 -16.21
CA ALA A 243 -12.79 0.74 -16.84
C ALA A 243 -12.85 -0.51 -15.94
N TYR A 244 -12.70 -0.33 -14.64
CA TYR A 244 -12.84 -1.42 -13.64
C TYR A 244 -14.26 -1.99 -13.66
N ARG A 245 -15.28 -1.14 -13.58
CA ARG A 245 -16.70 -1.54 -13.63
C ARG A 245 -17.08 -2.26 -14.92
N GLU A 246 -16.57 -1.78 -16.04
CA GLU A 246 -16.76 -2.42 -17.33
C GLU A 246 -16.16 -3.83 -17.35
N ALA A 247 -14.90 -3.97 -16.96
CA ALA A 247 -14.22 -5.27 -16.90
C ALA A 247 -14.90 -6.23 -15.89
N TRP A 248 -15.35 -5.71 -14.75
CA TRP A 248 -16.10 -6.48 -13.75
C TRP A 248 -17.39 -7.08 -14.32
N ARG A 249 -18.20 -6.26 -15.03
CA ARG A 249 -19.45 -6.70 -15.65
C ARG A 249 -19.21 -7.70 -16.79
N ALA A 250 -18.14 -7.49 -17.55
CA ALA A 250 -17.74 -8.40 -18.61
C ALA A 250 -17.42 -9.83 -18.09
N CYS A 251 -17.02 -9.95 -16.82
CA CYS A 251 -16.82 -11.24 -16.14
C CYS A 251 -18.11 -11.84 -15.56
N GLY A 252 -19.28 -11.21 -15.76
CA GLY A 252 -20.56 -11.71 -15.23
C GLY A 252 -20.72 -11.60 -13.71
N ARG A 253 -19.94 -10.76 -13.03
CA ARG A 253 -20.00 -10.58 -11.58
C ARG A 253 -21.12 -9.64 -11.17
N GLY A 254 -21.70 -9.90 -9.99
CA GLY A 254 -22.84 -9.14 -9.47
C GLY A 254 -22.48 -7.74 -8.96
N GLU A 255 -23.43 -6.81 -9.06
CA GLU A 255 -23.28 -5.41 -8.61
C GLU A 255 -23.12 -5.28 -7.08
N GLU A 256 -23.74 -6.16 -6.29
CA GLU A 256 -23.57 -6.15 -4.83
C GLU A 256 -22.13 -6.47 -4.42
N GLN A 257 -21.51 -7.45 -5.10
CA GLN A 257 -20.12 -7.79 -4.89
C GLN A 257 -19.20 -6.64 -5.35
N LEU A 258 -19.52 -6.00 -6.49
CA LEU A 258 -18.82 -4.82 -6.97
C LEU A 258 -18.82 -3.72 -5.90
N ALA A 259 -19.97 -3.38 -5.37
CA ALA A 259 -20.12 -2.33 -4.35
C ALA A 259 -19.33 -2.65 -3.05
N ARG A 260 -19.15 -3.93 -2.71
CA ARG A 260 -18.28 -4.34 -1.59
C ARG A 260 -16.80 -4.09 -1.90
N VAL A 261 -16.35 -4.51 -3.08
CA VAL A 261 -14.95 -4.36 -3.47
C VAL A 261 -14.57 -2.89 -3.71
N GLU A 262 -15.48 -2.08 -4.25
CA GLU A 262 -15.24 -0.65 -4.47
C GLU A 262 -14.97 0.12 -3.18
N ARG A 263 -15.55 -0.29 -2.04
CA ARG A 263 -15.26 0.30 -0.73
C ARG A 263 -13.82 0.06 -0.26
N GLU A 264 -13.17 -0.94 -0.82
CA GLU A 264 -11.80 -1.32 -0.48
C GLU A 264 -10.74 -0.68 -1.40
N HIS A 265 -11.15 0.07 -2.45
CA HIS A 265 -10.20 0.80 -3.29
C HIS A 265 -9.44 1.84 -2.46
N VAL A 266 -8.15 1.98 -2.74
CA VAL A 266 -7.25 2.90 -2.06
C VAL A 266 -6.71 3.92 -3.07
N ALA A 267 -6.76 5.20 -2.74
CA ALA A 267 -6.11 6.26 -3.50
C ALA A 267 -4.81 6.68 -2.81
N ALA A 268 -3.68 6.54 -3.51
CA ALA A 268 -2.43 7.12 -3.03
C ALA A 268 -2.40 8.63 -3.33
N GLY A 269 -1.77 9.38 -2.44
CA GLY A 269 -1.61 10.83 -2.57
C GLY A 269 -0.42 11.34 -1.78
N VAL A 270 -0.29 12.65 -1.68
CA VAL A 270 0.72 13.34 -0.88
C VAL A 270 0.01 14.16 0.19
N VAL A 271 0.54 14.23 1.39
CA VAL A 271 0.05 15.13 2.44
C VAL A 271 1.18 15.97 3.03
N GLN A 272 0.91 17.26 3.13
CA GLN A 272 1.73 18.19 3.88
C GLN A 272 0.84 19.26 4.53
N VAL A 273 0.69 19.17 5.83
CA VAL A 273 -0.13 20.10 6.62
C VAL A 273 0.74 21.28 7.06
N GLY A 274 0.27 22.49 6.83
CA GLY A 274 0.96 23.72 7.24
C GLY A 274 -0.03 24.83 7.67
N ASP A 275 0.43 25.84 8.38
CA ASP A 275 -0.41 26.97 8.78
C ASP A 275 -0.86 27.82 7.59
N ARG A 276 -0.08 27.78 6.52
CA ARG A 276 -0.35 28.43 5.24
C ARG A 276 -0.02 27.49 4.10
N THR A 277 -0.86 27.48 3.08
CA THR A 277 -0.66 26.65 1.88
C THR A 277 0.70 26.91 1.23
N THR A 278 1.14 28.16 1.19
CA THR A 278 2.46 28.53 0.65
C THR A 278 3.61 27.92 1.43
N ALA A 279 3.50 27.82 2.75
CA ALA A 279 4.53 27.19 3.59
C ALA A 279 4.59 25.68 3.41
N ALA A 280 3.42 25.00 3.35
CA ALA A 280 3.33 23.57 3.08
C ALA A 280 3.94 23.22 1.72
N ARG A 281 3.55 23.95 0.66
CA ARG A 281 4.12 23.77 -0.69
C ARG A 281 5.63 24.02 -0.72
N ALA A 282 6.10 25.10 -0.10
CA ALA A 282 7.53 25.43 -0.05
C ALA A 282 8.36 24.35 0.67
N SER A 283 7.79 23.66 1.66
CA SER A 283 8.45 22.53 2.32
C SER A 283 8.73 21.40 1.33
N LEU A 284 7.72 21.00 0.55
CA LEU A 284 7.86 19.92 -0.45
C LEU A 284 8.76 20.36 -1.62
N LEU A 285 8.59 21.57 -2.13
CA LEU A 285 9.39 22.12 -3.24
C LEU A 285 10.89 22.27 -2.92
N ARG A 286 11.25 22.35 -1.65
CA ARG A 286 12.67 22.33 -1.23
C ARG A 286 13.28 20.93 -1.25
N ALA A 287 12.49 19.89 -0.93
CA ALA A 287 13.03 18.57 -0.67
C ALA A 287 12.76 17.58 -1.82
N MET A 288 11.53 17.50 -2.31
CA MET A 288 11.11 16.47 -3.25
C MET A 288 11.82 16.53 -4.62
N PRO A 289 12.11 17.71 -5.21
CA PRO A 289 12.80 17.74 -6.50
C PRO A 289 14.17 17.05 -6.44
N GLY A 290 14.98 17.34 -5.42
CA GLY A 290 16.27 16.68 -5.22
C GLY A 290 16.15 15.19 -4.94
N TRP A 291 15.12 14.76 -4.22
CA TRP A 291 14.82 13.35 -4.01
C TRP A 291 14.39 12.65 -5.30
N PHE A 292 13.56 13.26 -6.13
CA PHE A 292 13.18 12.69 -7.42
C PHE A 292 14.37 12.56 -8.35
N GLU A 293 15.20 13.59 -8.46
CA GLU A 293 16.40 13.56 -9.29
C GLU A 293 17.36 12.46 -8.81
N TYR A 294 17.65 12.41 -7.52
CA TYR A 294 18.53 11.43 -6.92
C TYR A 294 17.96 10.00 -6.99
N GLY A 295 16.68 9.84 -6.67
CA GLY A 295 16.03 8.55 -6.54
C GLY A 295 15.53 7.97 -7.86
N LEU A 296 14.73 8.72 -8.61
CA LEU A 296 14.19 8.25 -9.91
C LEU A 296 15.28 8.18 -10.98
N GLY A 297 16.24 9.09 -10.95
CA GLY A 297 17.36 9.11 -11.88
C GLY A 297 18.31 7.90 -11.73
N ALA A 298 18.29 7.22 -10.59
CA ALA A 298 19.09 6.02 -10.35
C ALA A 298 18.52 4.74 -10.98
N HIS A 299 17.26 4.75 -11.46
CA HIS A 299 16.65 3.57 -12.05
C HIS A 299 17.35 3.15 -13.35
N ARG A 300 17.66 1.87 -13.45
CA ARG A 300 18.16 1.23 -14.68
C ARG A 300 17.09 0.33 -15.26
N THR A 301 16.79 0.49 -16.55
CA THR A 301 15.81 -0.33 -17.27
C THR A 301 16.48 -1.50 -17.96
N VAL A 302 15.75 -2.61 -18.07
CA VAL A 302 16.21 -3.84 -18.78
C VAL A 302 15.44 -4.06 -20.10
N ASP A 303 14.43 -3.22 -20.40
CA ASP A 303 13.63 -3.31 -21.63
C ASP A 303 14.23 -2.53 -22.82
N GLY A 304 15.40 -1.96 -22.68
CA GLY A 304 16.09 -1.20 -23.73
C GLY A 304 15.42 0.13 -24.11
N ARG A 305 14.38 0.55 -23.36
CA ARG A 305 13.64 1.80 -23.65
C ARG A 305 14.22 2.95 -22.85
N GLU A 306 14.57 4.03 -23.53
CA GLU A 306 14.93 5.27 -22.88
C GLU A 306 13.69 5.90 -22.21
N ARG A 307 13.77 6.24 -20.93
CA ARG A 307 12.72 6.93 -20.19
C ARG A 307 13.19 8.31 -19.80
N ARG A 308 12.46 9.31 -20.29
CA ARG A 308 12.65 10.68 -19.82
C ARG A 308 12.00 10.83 -18.44
N MET A 309 12.81 11.22 -17.48
CA MET A 309 12.30 11.68 -16.19
C MET A 309 11.51 12.98 -16.40
N ARG A 310 10.36 13.10 -15.74
CA ARG A 310 9.62 14.37 -15.69
C ARG A 310 10.49 15.40 -14.98
N ASP A 311 10.33 16.67 -15.34
CA ASP A 311 10.97 17.73 -14.56
C ASP A 311 10.60 17.62 -13.09
N PRO A 312 11.57 17.48 -12.16
CA PRO A 312 11.28 17.18 -10.76
C PRO A 312 10.54 18.31 -10.04
N HIS A 313 10.79 19.58 -10.40
CA HIS A 313 10.07 20.73 -9.85
C HIS A 313 8.61 20.75 -10.32
N ALA A 314 8.40 20.66 -11.64
CA ALA A 314 7.05 20.66 -12.21
C ALA A 314 6.24 19.45 -11.71
N TYR A 315 6.89 18.29 -11.49
CA TYR A 315 6.22 17.12 -10.94
C TYR A 315 5.85 17.33 -9.45
N THR A 316 6.70 17.96 -8.66
CA THR A 316 6.38 18.31 -7.28
C THR A 316 5.24 19.32 -7.19
N GLU A 317 5.22 20.35 -8.06
CA GLU A 317 4.10 21.30 -8.16
C GLU A 317 2.79 20.60 -8.49
N LEU A 318 2.79 19.72 -9.49
CA LEU A 318 1.64 18.90 -9.84
C LEU A 318 1.11 18.11 -8.64
N LEU A 319 1.99 17.44 -7.89
CA LEU A 319 1.59 16.68 -6.69
C LEU A 319 1.00 17.59 -5.61
N CYS A 320 1.55 18.81 -5.42
CA CYS A 320 0.97 19.80 -4.53
C CYS A 320 -0.41 20.29 -4.97
N ASP A 321 -0.67 20.34 -6.28
CA ASP A 321 -1.96 20.75 -6.82
C ASP A 321 -3.02 19.66 -6.71
N LEU A 322 -2.63 18.41 -6.91
CA LEU A 322 -3.54 17.26 -6.89
C LEU A 322 -3.93 16.82 -5.48
N HIS A 323 -3.10 17.06 -4.46
CA HIS A 323 -3.21 16.36 -3.17
C HIS A 323 -3.39 17.28 -1.96
N ALA A 324 -3.48 16.68 -0.78
CA ALA A 324 -3.72 17.33 0.51
C ALA A 324 -2.49 18.12 1.00
N VAL A 325 -2.13 19.19 0.29
CA VAL A 325 -0.98 20.06 0.60
C VAL A 325 -1.47 21.47 0.89
N GLY A 326 -1.41 21.89 2.16
CA GLY A 326 -1.87 23.22 2.56
C GLY A 326 -2.30 23.32 4.01
N THR A 327 -3.25 24.20 4.29
CA THR A 327 -3.85 24.31 5.62
C THR A 327 -4.66 23.05 5.96
N PRO A 328 -4.89 22.76 7.25
CA PRO A 328 -5.72 21.61 7.65
C PRO A 328 -7.07 21.56 6.92
N ARG A 329 -7.76 22.68 6.85
CA ARG A 329 -9.03 22.80 6.14
C ARG A 329 -8.90 22.45 4.65
N LEU A 330 -7.90 22.99 3.96
CA LEU A 330 -7.67 22.69 2.54
C LEU A 330 -7.34 21.20 2.34
N CYS A 331 -6.56 20.61 3.26
CA CYS A 331 -6.25 19.18 3.20
C CYS A 331 -7.52 18.33 3.33
N ALA A 332 -8.38 18.64 4.29
CA ALA A 332 -9.67 17.96 4.48
C ALA A 332 -10.57 18.15 3.25
N ASP A 333 -10.76 19.39 2.77
CA ASP A 333 -11.59 19.68 1.62
C ASP A 333 -11.16 18.91 0.35
N ARG A 334 -9.85 18.73 0.13
CA ARG A 334 -9.32 17.96 -1.01
C ARG A 334 -9.60 16.46 -0.88
N LEU A 335 -9.44 15.89 0.32
CA LEU A 335 -9.76 14.47 0.54
C LEU A 335 -11.26 14.21 0.39
N LEU A 336 -12.10 15.10 0.93
CA LEU A 336 -13.56 15.04 0.77
C LEU A 336 -13.97 15.16 -0.70
N ALA A 337 -13.39 16.11 -1.44
CA ALA A 337 -13.68 16.29 -2.87
C ALA A 337 -13.29 15.06 -3.69
N THR A 338 -12.12 14.45 -3.41
CA THR A 338 -11.72 13.20 -4.07
C THR A 338 -12.70 12.06 -3.72
N ALA A 339 -13.10 11.93 -2.46
CA ALA A 339 -14.07 10.92 -2.04
C ALA A 339 -15.45 11.12 -2.69
N GLU A 340 -15.91 12.36 -2.81
CA GLU A 340 -17.17 12.69 -3.46
C GLU A 340 -17.14 12.38 -4.97
N ARG A 341 -16.06 12.77 -5.66
CA ARG A 341 -15.93 12.57 -7.11
C ARG A 341 -15.71 11.13 -7.50
N THR A 342 -14.96 10.37 -6.71
CA THR A 342 -14.51 9.01 -7.07
C THR A 342 -15.24 7.90 -6.33
N GLY A 343 -15.86 8.19 -5.20
CA GLY A 343 -16.39 7.18 -4.27
C GLY A 343 -15.32 6.51 -3.42
N ILE A 344 -14.02 6.78 -3.64
CA ILE A 344 -12.93 6.18 -2.86
C ILE A 344 -12.83 6.87 -1.50
N ARG A 345 -12.87 6.09 -0.44
CA ARG A 345 -12.84 6.58 0.95
C ARG A 345 -11.64 6.10 1.75
N ARG A 346 -10.67 5.45 1.08
CA ARG A 346 -9.42 4.97 1.68
C ARG A 346 -8.24 5.64 1.01
N PHE A 347 -7.37 6.25 1.79
CA PHE A 347 -6.24 7.03 1.32
C PHE A 347 -4.93 6.51 1.89
N ALA A 348 -3.91 6.42 1.04
CA ALA A 348 -2.52 6.16 1.39
C ALA A 348 -1.70 7.42 1.07
N LEU A 349 -1.39 8.24 2.08
CA LEU A 349 -0.84 9.57 1.90
C LEU A 349 0.66 9.60 2.20
N LEU A 350 1.50 9.91 1.21
CA LEU A 350 2.93 10.13 1.39
C LEU A 350 3.14 11.29 2.37
N ALA A 351 3.62 10.96 3.55
CA ALA A 351 3.78 11.92 4.66
C ALA A 351 5.23 12.38 4.87
N GLU A 352 6.21 11.74 4.22
CA GLU A 352 7.65 11.97 4.41
C GLU A 352 8.29 12.89 3.34
N GLY A 353 7.48 13.61 2.56
CA GLY A 353 7.94 14.45 1.44
C GLY A 353 8.85 15.61 1.82
N SER A 354 8.90 16.03 3.09
CA SER A 354 9.85 17.00 3.61
C SER A 354 11.29 16.48 3.74
N GLY A 355 11.47 15.16 3.75
CA GLY A 355 12.77 14.50 3.89
C GLY A 355 13.37 14.50 5.29
N ASP A 356 12.87 15.32 6.19
CA ASP A 356 13.34 15.46 7.57
C ASP A 356 12.49 14.61 8.53
N ARG A 357 13.13 14.01 9.56
CA ARG A 357 12.46 13.16 10.53
C ARG A 357 11.44 13.92 11.37
N GLU A 358 11.85 15.04 11.96
CA GLU A 358 10.98 15.80 12.86
C GLU A 358 9.81 16.40 12.09
N ALA A 359 10.07 16.96 10.90
CA ALA A 359 9.03 17.47 10.02
C ALA A 359 8.05 16.38 9.57
N THR A 360 8.52 15.13 9.31
CA THR A 360 7.66 14.00 8.98
C THR A 360 6.75 13.64 10.15
N LEU A 361 7.30 13.51 11.37
CA LEU A 361 6.52 13.20 12.56
C LEU A 361 5.48 14.28 12.84
N HIS A 362 5.89 15.54 12.79
CA HIS A 362 5.00 16.68 12.99
C HIS A 362 3.87 16.74 11.94
N ASN A 363 4.18 16.44 10.67
CA ASN A 363 3.17 16.35 9.61
C ASN A 363 2.11 15.28 9.90
N ILE A 364 2.54 14.10 10.38
CA ILE A 364 1.65 13.00 10.77
C ILE A 364 0.79 13.37 11.99
N GLU A 365 1.38 14.01 13.00
CA GLU A 365 0.66 14.47 14.18
C GLU A 365 -0.42 15.50 13.81
N ARG A 366 -0.08 16.47 12.97
CA ARG A 366 -1.03 17.47 12.47
C ARG A 366 -2.13 16.87 11.60
N LEU A 367 -1.78 15.89 10.76
CA LEU A 367 -2.77 15.15 9.97
C LEU A 367 -3.82 14.50 10.90
N GLY A 368 -3.37 13.84 11.97
CA GLY A 368 -4.25 13.22 12.97
C GLY A 368 -5.08 14.21 13.77
N ALA A 369 -4.44 15.28 14.27
CA ALA A 369 -5.09 16.22 15.18
C ALA A 369 -5.98 17.27 14.48
N GLU A 370 -5.63 17.67 13.25
CA GLU A 370 -6.24 18.84 12.62
C GLU A 370 -7.00 18.50 11.32
N VAL A 371 -6.74 17.35 10.69
CA VAL A 371 -7.40 16.96 9.41
C VAL A 371 -8.39 15.84 9.62
N LEU A 372 -8.01 14.76 10.33
CA LEU A 372 -8.92 13.61 10.52
C LEU A 372 -10.27 13.97 11.13
N PRO A 373 -10.37 14.86 12.13
CA PRO A 373 -11.67 15.26 12.70
C PRO A 373 -12.63 15.93 11.69
N GLU A 374 -12.08 16.58 10.65
CA GLU A 374 -12.87 17.22 9.59
C GLU A 374 -13.40 16.21 8.55
N LEU A 375 -12.97 14.92 8.61
CA LEU A 375 -13.33 13.86 7.67
C LEU A 375 -14.43 12.92 8.22
N GLU A 376 -14.84 13.10 9.46
CA GLU A 376 -15.94 12.37 10.10
C GLU A 376 -17.29 12.92 9.62
#